data_26be824cd392c7c6f89471738b695443
#
_entry.id   26be824cd392c7c6f89471738b695443
#
_cell.length_a   1.000
_cell.length_b   1.000
_cell.length_c   1.000
_cell.angle_alpha   90.00
_cell.angle_beta   90.00
_cell.angle_gamma   90.00
#
_symmetry.space_group_name_H-M   'P 1'
#
loop_
_entity.id
_entity.type
_entity.pdbx_description
1 polymer ?
#
loop_
_entity_poly.entity_id
_entity_poly.type
_entity_poly.pdbx_seq_one_letter_code
_entity_poly.pdbx_strand_id
1 'polypeptide(L)'
;MKIMRFLFLLPFLIGFSGSAFADSETFKIDVSAEGYRDYILSGTDRNGSVSGIDPTVSVNKGDTITFDIEASRHPFYIKTEFSRGGGDQVTTGILSGTQGTQKGTLSWNTKGVSRGKYYYVCSSHAPFGIGGSIIIE
;
A
#
# COMPACT_ATOMS: atom_id res chain seq x y z
N MET A 1 -28.48 54.85 43.80
CA MET A 1 -27.26 54.48 43.10
C MET A 1 -27.38 52.97 42.77
N LYS A 2 -27.77 52.67 41.51
CA LYS A 2 -27.95 51.27 41.05
C LYS A 2 -26.63 50.76 40.48
N ILE A 3 -26.05 49.77 41.12
CA ILE A 3 -24.85 49.08 40.60
C ILE A 3 -25.30 48.04 39.60
N MET A 4 -25.02 48.30 38.34
CA MET A 4 -25.32 47.38 37.25
C MET A 4 -24.16 46.39 37.15
N ARG A 5 -24.41 45.14 37.57
CA ARG A 5 -23.47 44.01 37.40
C ARG A 5 -23.55 43.52 35.95
N PHE A 6 -22.54 43.84 35.17
CA PHE A 6 -22.35 43.19 33.88
C PHE A 6 -21.85 41.77 34.12
N LEU A 7 -22.70 40.82 33.78
CA LEU A 7 -22.32 39.39 33.72
C LEU A 7 -21.70 39.14 32.36
N PHE A 8 -20.37 39.04 32.30
CA PHE A 8 -19.67 38.59 31.12
C PHE A 8 -19.89 37.08 30.98
N LEU A 9 -20.75 36.67 30.03
CA LEU A 9 -20.81 35.29 29.56
C LEU A 9 -19.63 35.07 28.63
N LEU A 10 -18.64 34.31 29.10
CA LEU A 10 -17.58 33.78 28.25
C LEU A 10 -18.18 32.65 27.40
N PRO A 11 -18.07 32.69 26.06
CA PRO A 11 -18.46 31.53 25.26
C PRO A 11 -17.44 30.42 25.48
N PHE A 12 -17.91 29.29 26.03
CA PHE A 12 -17.14 28.07 26.15
C PHE A 12 -17.01 27.49 24.74
N LEU A 13 -15.87 27.71 24.08
CA LEU A 13 -15.53 27.06 22.83
C LEU A 13 -15.25 25.58 23.15
N ILE A 14 -16.22 24.73 22.89
CA ILE A 14 -16.00 23.27 22.85
C ILE A 14 -15.24 23.00 21.55
N GLY A 15 -13.92 22.92 21.65
CA GLY A 15 -13.09 22.44 20.57
C GLY A 15 -13.41 20.97 20.33
N PHE A 16 -14.15 20.66 19.28
CA PHE A 16 -14.22 19.31 18.73
C PHE A 16 -12.84 18.98 18.16
N SER A 17 -12.04 18.26 18.94
CA SER A 17 -10.90 17.55 18.39
C SER A 17 -11.44 16.40 17.55
N GLY A 18 -11.84 16.68 16.32
CA GLY A 18 -12.11 15.65 15.34
C GLY A 18 -10.81 14.90 15.09
N SER A 19 -10.75 13.60 15.43
CA SER A 19 -9.68 12.75 14.97
C SER A 19 -9.74 12.75 13.45
N ALA A 20 -8.79 13.43 12.80
CA ALA A 20 -8.64 13.36 11.37
C ALA A 20 -8.19 11.94 11.03
N PHE A 21 -9.12 11.08 10.59
CA PHE A 21 -8.75 9.84 9.93
C PHE A 21 -8.07 10.24 8.62
N ALA A 22 -6.87 9.71 8.36
CA ALA A 22 -6.22 9.91 7.09
C ALA A 22 -7.13 9.33 6.00
N ASP A 23 -7.49 10.15 5.01
CA ASP A 23 -8.28 9.71 3.88
C ASP A 23 -7.55 8.59 3.14
N SER A 24 -8.31 7.59 2.66
CA SER A 24 -7.77 6.52 1.82
C SER A 24 -7.33 7.10 0.48
N GLU A 25 -6.15 6.70 0.06
CA GLU A 25 -5.57 7.12 -1.22
C GLU A 25 -5.35 5.92 -2.14
N THR A 26 -5.23 6.20 -3.43
CA THR A 26 -4.84 5.21 -4.44
C THR A 26 -3.46 5.57 -4.98
N PHE A 27 -2.56 4.61 -4.92
CA PHE A 27 -1.21 4.73 -5.44
C PHE A 27 -1.02 3.85 -6.65
N LYS A 28 -0.34 4.37 -7.67
CA LYS A 28 0.03 3.62 -8.86
C LYS A 28 1.53 3.36 -8.88
N ILE A 29 1.88 2.11 -9.14
CA ILE A 29 3.27 1.66 -9.22
C ILE A 29 3.44 0.84 -10.49
N ASP A 30 4.31 1.31 -11.38
CA ASP A 30 4.73 0.57 -12.55
C ASP A 30 5.77 -0.47 -12.15
N VAL A 31 5.64 -1.68 -12.66
CA VAL A 31 6.50 -2.83 -12.36
C VAL A 31 7.08 -3.39 -13.64
N SER A 32 8.39 -3.44 -13.71
CA SER A 32 9.13 -4.20 -14.71
C SER A 32 10.12 -5.14 -14.04
N ALA A 33 10.86 -5.93 -14.79
CA ALA A 33 11.85 -6.83 -14.24
C ALA A 33 13.17 -6.73 -15.01
N GLU A 34 14.27 -6.90 -14.29
CA GLU A 34 15.61 -6.97 -14.85
C GLU A 34 16.31 -8.26 -14.40
N GLY A 35 16.65 -9.10 -15.35
CA GLY A 35 17.25 -10.41 -15.07
C GLY A 35 16.34 -11.34 -14.24
N TYR A 36 16.93 -12.12 -13.36
CA TYR A 36 16.22 -13.09 -12.51
C TYR A 36 16.08 -12.64 -11.05
N ARG A 37 16.59 -11.48 -10.71
CA ARG A 37 16.75 -11.07 -9.30
C ARG A 37 16.00 -9.82 -8.92
N ASP A 38 15.60 -9.02 -9.93
CA ASP A 38 15.19 -7.66 -9.65
C ASP A 38 13.83 -7.36 -10.30
N TYR A 39 12.88 -6.90 -9.50
CA TYR A 39 11.79 -6.05 -9.96
C TYR A 39 12.24 -4.59 -9.91
N ILE A 40 11.89 -3.85 -10.94
CA ILE A 40 12.08 -2.41 -10.99
C ILE A 40 10.74 -1.75 -10.81
N LEU A 41 10.61 -0.95 -9.77
CA LEU A 41 9.39 -0.20 -9.48
C LEU A 41 9.56 1.28 -9.76
N SER A 42 8.47 1.91 -10.20
CA SER A 42 8.39 3.35 -10.39
C SER A 42 6.98 3.85 -10.10
N GLY A 43 6.84 4.78 -9.19
CA GLY A 43 5.55 5.34 -8.81
C GLY A 43 5.60 6.11 -7.51
N THR A 44 4.52 6.06 -6.76
CA THR A 44 4.38 6.75 -5.47
C THR A 44 3.72 5.86 -4.43
N ASP A 45 4.02 6.15 -3.17
CA ASP A 45 3.36 5.59 -1.99
C ASP A 45 3.15 6.67 -0.92
N ARG A 46 2.82 6.30 0.31
CA ARG A 46 2.63 7.27 1.42
C ARG A 46 3.90 8.05 1.77
N ASN A 47 5.06 7.54 1.46
CA ASN A 47 6.35 8.19 1.73
C ASN A 47 6.86 9.04 0.55
N GLY A 48 6.12 9.09 -0.56
CA GLY A 48 6.48 9.85 -1.75
C GLY A 48 6.91 8.95 -2.90
N SER A 49 8.04 9.24 -3.52
CA SER A 49 8.54 8.50 -4.69
C SER A 49 8.97 7.08 -4.33
N VAL A 50 8.47 6.10 -5.10
CA VAL A 50 8.94 4.72 -5.11
C VAL A 50 9.74 4.52 -6.38
N SER A 51 10.99 4.11 -6.28
CA SER A 51 11.87 4.00 -7.45
C SER A 51 12.99 3.00 -7.21
N GLY A 52 13.33 2.24 -8.26
CA GLY A 52 14.51 1.40 -8.30
C GLY A 52 14.26 -0.08 -8.10
N ILE A 53 15.29 -0.77 -7.60
CA ILE A 53 15.35 -2.23 -7.48
C ILE A 53 14.69 -2.67 -6.17
N ASP A 54 13.67 -3.51 -6.29
CA ASP A 54 12.95 -4.15 -5.18
C ASP A 54 12.66 -3.22 -3.97
N PRO A 55 12.21 -1.95 -4.19
CA PRO A 55 12.03 -1.02 -3.08
C PRO A 55 10.88 -1.43 -2.17
N THR A 56 10.92 -0.99 -0.93
CA THR A 56 9.78 -1.08 -0.02
C THR A 56 8.68 -0.12 -0.44
N VAL A 57 7.44 -0.60 -0.42
CA VAL A 57 6.22 0.17 -0.63
C VAL A 57 5.50 0.33 0.69
N SER A 58 5.14 1.55 1.07
CA SER A 58 4.47 1.85 2.33
C SER A 58 3.13 2.53 2.09
N VAL A 59 2.07 1.99 2.68
CA VAL A 59 0.72 2.53 2.59
C VAL A 59 0.02 2.47 3.95
N ASN A 60 -1.05 3.23 4.08
CA ASN A 60 -1.92 3.12 5.25
C ASN A 60 -3.02 2.09 5.01
N LYS A 61 -3.48 1.46 6.07
CA LYS A 61 -4.67 0.60 5.98
C LYS A 61 -5.85 1.38 5.43
N GLY A 62 -6.48 0.84 4.39
CA GLY A 62 -7.54 1.49 3.63
C GLY A 62 -7.10 2.00 2.26
N ASP A 63 -5.81 2.20 2.05
CA ASP A 63 -5.28 2.61 0.76
C ASP A 63 -5.42 1.50 -0.28
N THR A 64 -5.43 1.91 -1.54
CA THR A 64 -5.36 1.01 -2.69
C THR A 64 -4.01 1.16 -3.38
N ILE A 65 -3.37 0.04 -3.68
CA ILE A 65 -2.18 0.01 -4.52
C ILE A 65 -2.56 -0.62 -5.85
N THR A 66 -2.27 0.06 -6.94
CA THR A 66 -2.43 -0.47 -8.28
C THR A 66 -1.06 -0.68 -8.89
N PHE A 67 -0.71 -1.95 -9.11
CA PHE A 67 0.49 -2.34 -9.82
C PHE A 67 0.18 -2.49 -11.30
N ASP A 68 0.89 -1.76 -12.14
CA ASP A 68 0.87 -1.91 -13.59
C ASP A 68 2.11 -2.72 -14.00
N ILE A 69 1.88 -3.97 -14.37
CA ILE A 69 2.92 -4.97 -14.48
C ILE A 69 3.24 -5.23 -15.94
N GLU A 70 4.51 -5.09 -16.27
CA GLU A 70 5.10 -5.52 -17.54
C GLU A 70 6.43 -6.22 -17.24
N ALA A 71 6.34 -7.48 -16.82
CA ALA A 71 7.45 -8.27 -16.35
C ALA A 71 7.36 -9.71 -16.90
N SER A 72 7.64 -9.86 -18.19
CA SER A 72 7.61 -11.16 -18.87
C SER A 72 8.49 -12.19 -18.16
N ARG A 73 7.99 -13.39 -17.95
CA ARG A 73 8.62 -14.51 -17.23
C ARG A 73 8.73 -14.32 -15.71
N HIS A 74 8.13 -13.26 -15.17
CA HIS A 74 8.14 -12.96 -13.73
C HIS A 74 6.72 -12.84 -13.21
N PRO A 75 6.03 -13.97 -12.88
CA PRO A 75 4.69 -13.93 -12.30
C PRO A 75 4.69 -13.14 -10.99
N PHE A 76 3.94 -12.05 -10.96
CA PHE A 76 3.88 -11.11 -9.84
C PHE A 76 2.78 -11.49 -8.86
N TYR A 77 3.16 -11.69 -7.61
CA TYR A 77 2.25 -12.01 -6.51
C TYR A 77 2.39 -11.03 -5.36
N ILE A 78 1.27 -10.71 -4.71
CA ILE A 78 1.25 -10.11 -3.40
C ILE A 78 1.04 -11.24 -2.39
N LYS A 79 1.95 -11.39 -1.44
CA LYS A 79 2.00 -12.55 -0.55
C LYS A 79 2.20 -12.14 0.92
N THR A 80 1.82 -13.03 1.82
CA THR A 80 2.10 -12.89 3.25
C THR A 80 3.53 -13.33 3.63
N GLU A 81 4.15 -14.15 2.78
CA GLU A 81 5.52 -14.65 2.95
C GLU A 81 6.35 -14.45 1.69
N PHE A 82 7.65 -14.25 1.86
CA PHE A 82 8.60 -14.22 0.74
C PHE A 82 8.99 -15.65 0.37
N SER A 83 8.18 -16.27 -0.48
CA SER A 83 8.27 -17.69 -0.78
C SER A 83 8.02 -17.99 -2.26
N ARG A 84 8.46 -19.14 -2.70
CA ARG A 84 8.23 -19.64 -4.05
C ARG A 84 6.79 -20.13 -4.23
N GLY A 85 6.30 -20.04 -5.46
CA GLY A 85 4.98 -20.53 -5.84
C GLY A 85 3.84 -19.56 -5.52
N GLY A 86 2.62 -19.99 -5.79
CA GLY A 86 1.40 -19.21 -5.57
C GLY A 86 0.75 -19.40 -4.21
N GLY A 87 1.34 -20.18 -3.31
CA GLY A 87 0.92 -20.28 -1.91
C GLY A 87 1.11 -18.95 -1.18
N ASP A 88 0.43 -18.76 -0.07
CA ASP A 88 0.51 -17.53 0.74
C ASP A 88 0.11 -16.25 0.00
N GLN A 89 -0.52 -16.34 -1.17
CA GLN A 89 -1.00 -15.18 -1.88
C GLN A 89 -2.13 -14.51 -1.11
N VAL A 90 -2.13 -13.19 -1.11
CA VAL A 90 -3.22 -12.39 -0.57
C VAL A 90 -4.45 -12.57 -1.45
N THR A 91 -5.59 -12.89 -0.85
CA THR A 91 -6.87 -13.03 -1.53
C THR A 91 -7.85 -11.91 -1.17
N THR A 92 -7.74 -11.37 0.04
CA THR A 92 -8.61 -10.31 0.53
C THR A 92 -8.20 -8.97 -0.07
N GLY A 93 -9.18 -8.26 -0.65
CA GLY A 93 -9.00 -6.90 -1.14
C GLY A 93 -8.47 -6.79 -2.57
N ILE A 94 -8.29 -7.86 -3.29
CA ILE A 94 -7.97 -7.81 -4.72
C ILE A 94 -9.20 -7.27 -5.46
N LEU A 95 -9.07 -6.07 -6.01
CA LEU A 95 -10.16 -5.37 -6.71
C LEU A 95 -10.21 -5.74 -8.19
N SER A 96 -9.05 -5.90 -8.80
CA SER A 96 -8.93 -6.24 -10.21
C SER A 96 -7.59 -6.90 -10.50
N GLY A 97 -7.52 -7.63 -11.60
CA GLY A 97 -6.35 -8.38 -12.02
C GLY A 97 -6.27 -9.77 -11.38
N THR A 98 -5.26 -10.50 -11.75
CA THR A 98 -5.01 -11.86 -11.30
C THR A 98 -3.62 -11.98 -10.70
N GLN A 99 -3.53 -12.58 -9.51
CA GLN A 99 -2.25 -12.94 -8.91
C GLN A 99 -1.45 -13.81 -9.88
N GLY A 100 -0.16 -13.52 -10.03
CA GLY A 100 0.73 -14.20 -10.96
C GLY A 100 0.75 -13.60 -12.36
N THR A 101 0.10 -12.46 -12.58
CA THR A 101 0.17 -11.78 -13.89
C THR A 101 1.61 -11.38 -14.24
N GLN A 102 1.92 -11.46 -15.52
CA GLN A 102 3.20 -11.00 -16.08
C GLN A 102 3.03 -9.75 -16.91
N LYS A 103 1.77 -9.47 -17.32
CA LYS A 103 1.39 -8.28 -18.07
C LYS A 103 -0.05 -7.92 -17.72
N GLY A 104 -0.25 -6.74 -17.19
CA GLY A 104 -1.55 -6.24 -16.80
C GLY A 104 -1.52 -5.57 -15.46
N THR A 105 -2.71 -5.25 -14.94
CA THR A 105 -2.89 -4.51 -13.71
C THR A 105 -3.34 -5.44 -12.59
N LEU A 106 -2.76 -5.27 -11.41
CA LEU A 106 -3.20 -5.89 -10.17
C LEU A 106 -3.48 -4.78 -9.15
N SER A 107 -4.75 -4.63 -8.75
CA SER A 107 -5.18 -3.64 -7.76
C SER A 107 -5.55 -4.31 -6.45
N TRP A 108 -5.01 -3.80 -5.37
CA TRP A 108 -5.21 -4.30 -4.02
C TRP A 108 -5.66 -3.20 -3.06
N ASN A 109 -6.84 -3.35 -2.47
CA ASN A 109 -7.32 -2.48 -1.40
C ASN A 109 -7.01 -3.09 -0.03
N THR A 110 -6.39 -2.32 0.83
CA THR A 110 -5.88 -2.81 2.11
C THR A 110 -6.85 -2.68 3.28
N LYS A 111 -8.08 -2.23 3.06
CA LYS A 111 -9.06 -1.99 4.13
C LYS A 111 -9.37 -3.24 4.94
N GLY A 112 -9.51 -4.40 4.29
CA GLY A 112 -9.86 -5.67 4.91
C GLY A 112 -8.65 -6.50 5.39
N VAL A 113 -7.43 -6.02 5.27
CA VAL A 113 -6.23 -6.74 5.65
C VAL A 113 -5.60 -6.20 6.93
N SER A 114 -4.88 -7.04 7.64
CA SER A 114 -4.19 -6.63 8.86
C SER A 114 -3.02 -5.70 8.57
N ARG A 115 -2.74 -4.76 9.46
CA ARG A 115 -1.48 -4.01 9.44
C ARG A 115 -0.30 -4.94 9.58
N GLY A 116 0.78 -4.61 8.94
CA GLY A 116 2.01 -5.39 9.00
C GLY A 116 2.75 -5.46 7.69
N LYS A 117 3.59 -6.46 7.55
CA LYS A 117 4.49 -6.64 6.43
C LYS A 117 3.96 -7.72 5.48
N TYR A 118 3.86 -7.34 4.23
CA TYR A 118 3.54 -8.17 3.09
C TYR A 118 4.68 -8.10 2.08
N TYR A 119 4.58 -8.86 0.99
CA TYR A 119 5.61 -8.93 -0.03
C TYR A 119 5.01 -8.91 -1.42
N TYR A 120 5.69 -8.26 -2.35
CA TYR A 120 5.51 -8.52 -3.77
C TYR A 120 6.65 -9.41 -4.24
N VAL A 121 6.33 -10.51 -4.91
CA VAL A 121 7.28 -11.60 -5.18
C VAL A 121 7.07 -12.17 -6.57
N CYS A 122 8.15 -12.48 -7.26
CA CYS A 122 8.11 -13.36 -8.40
C CYS A 122 8.06 -14.82 -7.93
N SER A 123 6.97 -15.52 -8.25
CA SER A 123 6.76 -16.88 -7.76
C SER A 123 7.81 -17.90 -8.25
N SER A 124 8.37 -17.67 -9.44
CA SER A 124 9.36 -18.56 -10.05
C SER A 124 10.78 -18.31 -9.54
N HIS A 125 11.12 -17.06 -9.24
CA HIS A 125 12.49 -16.65 -8.94
C HIS A 125 12.68 -16.14 -7.50
N ALA A 126 11.70 -16.36 -6.60
CA ALA A 126 11.82 -15.99 -5.19
C ALA A 126 13.14 -16.46 -4.54
N PRO A 127 13.66 -17.67 -4.81
CA PRO A 127 14.94 -18.10 -4.27
C PRO A 127 16.13 -17.22 -4.68
N PHE A 128 16.00 -16.43 -5.74
CA PHE A 128 17.02 -15.49 -6.20
C PHE A 128 16.83 -14.07 -5.65
N GLY A 129 15.78 -13.86 -4.83
CA GLY A 129 15.51 -12.62 -4.13
C GLY A 129 14.67 -11.59 -4.88
N ILE A 130 14.05 -11.94 -6.01
CA ILE A 130 13.22 -11.00 -6.77
C ILE A 130 11.91 -10.69 -6.05
N GLY A 131 11.80 -9.48 -5.58
CA GLY A 131 10.67 -8.95 -4.84
C GLY A 131 11.07 -8.05 -3.67
N GLY A 132 10.10 -7.45 -3.05
CA GLY A 132 10.31 -6.53 -1.93
C GLY A 132 9.16 -6.53 -0.93
N SER A 133 9.24 -5.63 0.02
CA SER A 133 8.27 -5.53 1.11
C SER A 133 7.17 -4.52 0.79
N ILE A 134 5.96 -4.81 1.27
CA ILE A 134 4.85 -3.87 1.35
C ILE A 134 4.50 -3.72 2.83
N ILE A 135 4.59 -2.51 3.35
CA ILE A 135 4.26 -2.19 4.74
C ILE A 135 2.88 -1.54 4.78
N ILE A 136 1.97 -2.09 5.57
CA ILE A 136 0.65 -1.51 5.86
C ILE A 136 0.67 -0.97 7.29
N GLU A 137 0.54 0.33 7.42
CA GLU A 137 0.50 1.05 8.70
C GLU A 137 -0.92 1.39 9.17
#